data_3359278d9685686223cc655215d0336b
#
_entry.id   3359278d9685686223cc655215d0336b
#
_cell.length_a   1.000
_cell.length_b   1.000
_cell.length_c   1.000
_cell.angle_alpha   90.00
_cell.angle_beta   90.00
_cell.angle_gamma   90.00
#
_symmetry.space_group_name_H-M   'P 1'
#
loop_
_entity.id
_entity.type
_entity.pdbx_description
1 polymer ?
#
loop_
_entity_poly.entity_id
_entity_poly.type
_entity_poly.pdbx_seq_one_letter_code
_entity_poly.pdbx_strand_id
1 'polypeptide(L)'
;MNPVIYFDELDKISDTPRGEEIAGILTHLTDTSQNSQFHDKYFSEIELDLSKCLFIFSYNDESKVNPILLDRMYKIQTMGYEKKDKRVISKDYLIPKIVEQVNFKIDDIIIPDTTIDYIVENYTQNESGVRNLERCLEIIYTKLNLYRLMKPD
;
A
#
# COMPACT_ATOMS: atom_id res chain seq x y z
N MET A 1 17.20 -20.84 -4.45
CA MET A 1 16.14 -19.89 -4.87
C MET A 1 16.32 -18.62 -4.05
N ASN A 2 16.23 -17.42 -4.63
CA ASN A 2 16.45 -16.17 -3.91
C ASN A 2 15.12 -15.40 -3.86
N PRO A 3 14.21 -15.72 -2.91
CA PRO A 3 12.90 -15.08 -2.86
C PRO A 3 12.99 -13.63 -2.41
N VAL A 4 12.01 -12.85 -2.84
CA VAL A 4 11.71 -11.53 -2.27
C VAL A 4 10.59 -11.72 -1.26
N ILE A 5 10.81 -11.31 -0.02
CA ILE A 5 9.84 -11.43 1.07
C ILE A 5 9.44 -10.02 1.48
N TYR A 6 8.15 -9.73 1.38
CA TYR A 6 7.58 -8.43 1.68
C TYR A 6 6.69 -8.49 2.92
N PHE A 7 6.95 -7.61 3.86
CA PHE A 7 6.14 -7.41 5.07
C PHE A 7 5.53 -6.02 5.05
N ASP A 8 4.22 -5.97 5.02
CA ASP A 8 3.46 -4.73 5.02
C ASP A 8 3.05 -4.32 6.43
N GLU A 9 2.98 -3.00 6.66
CA GLU A 9 2.51 -2.40 7.91
C GLU A 9 3.28 -2.87 9.16
N LEU A 10 4.61 -2.85 9.11
CA LEU A 10 5.47 -3.26 10.23
C LEU A 10 5.18 -2.49 11.53
N ASP A 11 4.72 -1.24 11.43
CA ASP A 11 4.29 -0.38 12.55
C ASP A 11 2.99 -0.82 13.23
N LYS A 12 2.32 -1.85 12.70
CA LYS A 12 1.11 -2.42 13.30
C LYS A 12 1.37 -3.63 14.21
N ILE A 13 2.63 -4.04 14.32
CA ILE A 13 3.01 -5.05 15.31
C ILE A 13 2.75 -4.46 16.69
N SER A 14 1.85 -5.09 17.44
CA SER A 14 1.40 -4.60 18.74
C SER A 14 2.48 -4.79 19.83
N ASP A 15 2.50 -3.88 20.82
CA ASP A 15 3.32 -3.97 22.03
C ASP A 15 2.78 -5.06 23.00
N THR A 16 2.61 -6.26 22.49
CA THR A 16 2.18 -7.44 23.25
C THR A 16 3.30 -8.47 23.25
N PRO A 17 3.34 -9.43 24.19
CA PRO A 17 4.34 -10.51 24.19
C PRO A 17 4.42 -11.24 22.85
N ARG A 18 3.29 -11.39 22.15
CA ARG A 18 3.25 -11.98 20.82
C ARG A 18 3.86 -11.07 19.74
N GLY A 19 3.66 -9.77 19.84
CA GLY A 19 4.27 -8.78 18.96
C GLY A 19 5.79 -8.72 19.15
N GLU A 20 6.26 -8.79 20.40
CA GLU A 20 7.69 -8.89 20.71
C GLU A 20 8.32 -10.17 20.15
N GLU A 21 7.61 -11.32 20.23
CA GLU A 21 8.03 -12.58 19.63
C GLU A 21 8.20 -12.44 18.11
N ILE A 22 7.22 -11.80 17.43
CA ILE A 22 7.27 -11.54 15.98
C ILE A 22 8.46 -10.62 15.64
N ALA A 23 8.63 -9.52 16.36
CA ALA A 23 9.75 -8.60 16.15
C ALA A 23 11.10 -9.30 16.37
N GLY A 24 11.19 -10.19 17.35
CA GLY A 24 12.37 -11.05 17.60
C GLY A 24 12.66 -11.97 16.41
N ILE A 25 11.64 -12.62 15.86
CA ILE A 25 11.80 -13.50 14.68
C ILE A 25 12.28 -12.68 13.47
N LEU A 26 11.66 -11.53 13.20
CA LEU A 26 12.04 -10.65 12.09
C LEU A 26 13.49 -10.14 12.26
N THR A 27 13.89 -9.82 13.48
CA THR A 27 15.26 -9.44 13.79
C THR A 27 16.24 -10.57 13.46
N HIS A 28 15.88 -11.81 13.76
CA HIS A 28 16.69 -12.98 13.43
C HIS A 28 16.78 -13.22 11.92
N LEU A 29 15.66 -13.09 11.20
CA LEU A 29 15.61 -13.23 9.74
C LEU A 29 16.46 -12.18 9.01
N THR A 30 16.54 -10.97 9.56
CA THR A 30 17.31 -9.86 8.96
C THR A 30 18.79 -9.86 9.37
N ASP A 31 19.19 -10.70 10.31
CA ASP A 31 20.58 -10.80 10.74
C ASP A 31 21.40 -11.64 9.76
N THR A 32 22.28 -10.99 9.01
CA THR A 32 23.13 -11.64 8.02
C THR A 32 24.10 -12.66 8.61
N SER A 33 24.36 -12.62 9.92
CA SER A 33 25.21 -13.57 10.62
C SER A 33 24.48 -14.87 11.00
N GLN A 34 23.15 -14.85 11.03
CA GLN A 34 22.33 -15.94 11.56
C GLN A 34 21.28 -16.46 10.55
N ASN A 35 20.94 -15.66 9.52
CA ASN A 35 19.85 -15.99 8.59
C ASN A 35 20.17 -17.15 7.61
N SER A 36 21.43 -17.62 7.57
CA SER A 36 21.81 -18.82 6.82
C SER A 36 21.38 -20.13 7.49
N GLN A 37 21.05 -20.09 8.77
CA GLN A 37 20.67 -21.26 9.59
C GLN A 37 19.34 -20.97 10.32
N PHE A 38 18.35 -20.52 9.59
CA PHE A 38 17.03 -20.27 10.17
C PHE A 38 16.26 -21.58 10.37
N HIS A 39 15.73 -21.78 11.59
CA HIS A 39 14.89 -22.92 11.94
C HIS A 39 13.43 -22.46 12.15
N ASP A 40 12.50 -23.12 11.46
CA ASP A 40 11.08 -22.97 11.72
C ASP A 40 10.68 -23.69 13.00
N LYS A 41 9.73 -23.14 13.75
CA LYS A 41 9.26 -23.70 15.02
C LYS A 41 8.68 -25.12 14.89
N TYR A 42 8.10 -25.44 13.74
CA TYR A 42 7.45 -26.73 13.46
C TYR A 42 8.40 -27.71 12.75
N PHE A 43 9.38 -27.19 12.03
CA PHE A 43 10.35 -27.95 11.25
C PHE A 43 11.77 -27.69 11.77
N SER A 44 11.97 -27.85 13.08
CA SER A 44 13.24 -27.55 13.76
C SER A 44 14.45 -28.35 13.26
N GLU A 45 14.21 -29.48 12.59
CA GLU A 45 15.26 -30.31 12.00
C GLU A 45 15.73 -29.83 10.62
N ILE A 46 15.01 -28.86 10.02
CA ILE A 46 15.30 -28.36 8.68
C ILE A 46 15.91 -26.96 8.80
N GLU A 47 17.15 -26.83 8.38
CA GLU A 47 17.81 -25.52 8.24
C GLU A 47 17.37 -24.84 6.94
N LEU A 48 16.91 -23.61 7.03
CA LEU A 48 16.56 -22.79 5.89
C LEU A 48 17.61 -21.69 5.71
N ASP A 49 18.27 -21.69 4.55
CA ASP A 49 19.21 -20.62 4.20
C ASP A 49 18.45 -19.42 3.58
N LEU A 50 18.30 -18.36 4.37
CA LEU A 50 17.65 -17.10 3.98
C LEU A 50 18.67 -15.99 3.67
N SER A 51 19.96 -16.30 3.64
CA SER A 51 21.05 -15.33 3.42
C SER A 51 20.97 -14.61 2.08
N LYS A 52 20.31 -15.23 1.09
CA LYS A 52 20.11 -14.67 -0.26
C LYS A 52 18.71 -14.14 -0.51
N CYS A 53 17.87 -14.05 0.52
CA CYS A 53 16.55 -13.46 0.43
C CYS A 53 16.64 -11.93 0.45
N LEU A 54 15.82 -11.27 -0.35
CA LEU A 54 15.59 -9.84 -0.23
C LEU A 54 14.38 -9.61 0.67
N PHE A 55 14.60 -8.96 1.80
CA PHE A 55 13.52 -8.55 2.70
C PHE A 55 13.14 -7.10 2.42
N ILE A 56 11.84 -6.87 2.21
CA ILE A 56 11.27 -5.54 2.01
C ILE A 56 10.22 -5.33 3.10
N PHE A 57 10.30 -4.20 3.79
CA PHE A 57 9.37 -3.82 4.84
C PHE A 57 8.71 -2.49 4.49
N SER A 58 7.41 -2.34 4.73
CA SER A 58 6.73 -1.05 4.69
C SER A 58 6.21 -0.68 6.07
N TYR A 59 6.22 0.60 6.38
CA TYR A 59 5.64 1.17 7.59
C TYR A 59 5.27 2.64 7.36
N ASN A 60 4.32 3.14 8.15
CA ASN A 60 3.88 4.53 8.08
C ASN A 60 4.47 5.36 9.24
N ASP A 61 4.65 4.75 10.39
CA ASP A 61 5.10 5.40 11.62
C ASP A 61 6.38 4.70 12.13
N GLU A 62 7.52 5.34 11.87
CA GLU A 62 8.83 4.83 12.28
C GLU A 62 8.93 4.67 13.81
N SER A 63 8.26 5.51 14.58
CA SER A 63 8.33 5.49 16.04
C SER A 63 7.77 4.20 16.67
N LYS A 64 6.93 3.47 15.93
CA LYS A 64 6.30 2.21 16.36
C LYS A 64 7.05 0.97 15.89
N VAL A 65 8.06 1.14 15.07
CA VAL A 65 8.87 0.01 14.59
C VAL A 65 9.99 -0.28 15.58
N ASN A 66 10.26 -1.55 15.82
CA ASN A 66 11.34 -1.96 16.71
C ASN A 66 12.68 -1.34 16.28
N PRO A 67 13.41 -0.62 17.17
CA PRO A 67 14.65 0.08 16.82
C PRO A 67 15.74 -0.85 16.29
N ILE A 68 15.80 -2.10 16.75
CA ILE A 68 16.79 -3.09 16.31
C ILE A 68 16.53 -3.47 14.86
N LEU A 69 15.28 -3.57 14.45
CA LEU A 69 14.91 -3.82 13.05
C LEU A 69 15.25 -2.60 12.18
N LEU A 70 14.95 -1.40 12.65
CA LEU A 70 15.24 -0.16 11.91
C LEU A 70 16.74 0.02 11.63
N ASP A 71 17.60 -0.34 12.57
CA ASP A 71 19.05 -0.25 12.42
C ASP A 71 19.60 -1.16 11.30
N ARG A 72 18.88 -2.23 10.98
CA ARG A 72 19.26 -3.22 9.95
C ARG A 72 18.68 -2.91 8.57
N MET A 73 17.84 -1.88 8.45
CA MET A 73 17.14 -1.55 7.21
C MET A 73 17.79 -0.38 6.48
N TYR A 74 17.86 -0.49 5.17
CA TYR A 74 18.07 0.67 4.33
C TYR A 74 16.74 1.41 4.15
N LYS A 75 16.65 2.65 4.63
CA LYS A 75 15.42 3.43 4.65
C LYS A 75 15.25 4.20 3.33
N ILE A 76 14.10 4.01 2.70
CA ILE A 76 13.66 4.77 1.54
C ILE A 76 12.39 5.51 1.93
N GLN A 77 12.47 6.82 2.00
CA GLN A 77 11.30 7.65 2.31
C GLN A 77 10.51 7.94 1.05
N THR A 78 9.22 7.59 1.05
CA THR A 78 8.29 7.95 -0.01
C THR A 78 7.53 9.22 0.38
N MET A 79 7.50 10.19 -0.51
CA MET A 79 6.75 11.43 -0.31
C MET A 79 5.29 11.23 -0.73
N GLY A 80 4.38 11.95 -0.09
CA GLY A 80 2.99 12.02 -0.53
C GLY A 80 2.85 12.73 -1.87
N TYR A 81 1.72 12.52 -2.54
CA TYR A 81 1.42 13.17 -3.81
C TYR A 81 0.91 14.60 -3.60
N GLU A 82 1.46 15.51 -4.40
CA GLU A 82 0.94 16.87 -4.50
C GLU A 82 -0.39 16.90 -5.31
N LYS A 83 -1.09 18.01 -5.23
CA LYS A 83 -2.35 18.21 -5.97
C LYS A 83 -2.20 18.02 -7.48
N LYS A 84 -1.06 18.45 -8.05
CA LYS A 84 -0.75 18.26 -9.47
C LYS A 84 -0.60 16.78 -9.83
N ASP A 85 0.12 16.03 -8.98
CA ASP A 85 0.32 14.59 -9.18
C ASP A 85 -1.01 13.83 -9.10
N LYS A 86 -1.87 14.20 -8.14
CA LYS A 86 -3.20 13.61 -7.97
C LYS A 86 -4.09 13.82 -9.20
N ARG A 87 -3.99 14.96 -9.89
CA ARG A 87 -4.69 15.18 -11.17
C ARG A 87 -4.21 14.21 -12.25
N VAL A 88 -2.90 14.08 -12.42
CA VAL A 88 -2.30 13.17 -13.40
C VAL A 88 -2.69 11.73 -13.08
N ILE A 89 -2.52 11.30 -11.83
CA ILE A 89 -2.89 9.95 -11.38
C ILE A 89 -4.39 9.69 -11.63
N SER A 90 -5.25 10.67 -11.35
CA SER A 90 -6.69 10.53 -11.60
C SER A 90 -7.01 10.28 -13.06
N LYS A 91 -6.42 11.08 -13.96
CA LYS A 91 -6.72 11.02 -15.40
C LYS A 91 -6.10 9.81 -16.09
N ASP A 92 -4.84 9.53 -15.77
CA ASP A 92 -4.07 8.55 -16.52
C ASP A 92 -4.24 7.12 -15.97
N TYR A 93 -4.66 6.98 -14.69
CA TYR A 93 -4.73 5.68 -14.04
C TYR A 93 -6.08 5.38 -13.41
N LEU A 94 -6.60 6.28 -12.52
CA LEU A 94 -7.80 5.95 -11.75
C LEU A 94 -9.07 5.96 -12.61
N ILE A 95 -9.28 7.01 -13.38
CA ILE A 95 -10.47 7.14 -14.24
C ILE A 95 -10.53 6.04 -15.28
N PRO A 96 -9.47 5.73 -16.06
CA PRO A 96 -9.50 4.62 -17.01
C PRO A 96 -9.85 3.29 -16.37
N LYS A 97 -9.25 2.97 -15.22
CA LYS A 97 -9.54 1.76 -14.46
C LYS A 97 -11.01 1.67 -14.04
N ILE A 98 -11.58 2.77 -13.50
CA ILE A 98 -12.97 2.80 -13.04
C ILE A 98 -13.94 2.71 -14.22
N VAL A 99 -13.67 3.42 -15.31
CA VAL A 99 -14.47 3.41 -16.54
C VAL A 99 -14.60 1.99 -17.11
N GLU A 100 -13.50 1.23 -17.14
CA GLU A 100 -13.52 -0.17 -17.55
C GLU A 100 -14.41 -1.03 -16.64
N GLN A 101 -14.33 -0.85 -15.32
CA GLN A 101 -15.14 -1.59 -14.35
C GLN A 101 -16.64 -1.36 -14.49
N VAL A 102 -17.05 -0.14 -14.84
CA VAL A 102 -18.48 0.24 -14.98
C VAL A 102 -18.98 0.16 -16.42
N ASN A 103 -18.17 -0.32 -17.38
CA ASN A 103 -18.53 -0.41 -18.80
C ASN A 103 -18.97 0.93 -19.42
N PHE A 104 -18.32 2.03 -19.06
CA PHE A 104 -18.41 3.28 -19.80
C PHE A 104 -17.31 3.35 -20.85
N LYS A 105 -17.49 4.21 -21.85
CA LYS A 105 -16.39 4.64 -22.72
C LYS A 105 -15.67 5.80 -22.05
N ILE A 106 -14.38 5.94 -22.31
CA ILE A 106 -13.56 6.99 -21.69
C ILE A 106 -14.07 8.40 -21.94
N ASP A 107 -14.71 8.60 -23.10
CA ASP A 107 -15.24 9.91 -23.55
C ASP A 107 -16.68 10.17 -23.09
N ASP A 108 -17.36 9.19 -22.49
CA ASP A 108 -18.76 9.35 -22.02
C ASP A 108 -18.85 10.34 -20.85
N ILE A 109 -17.81 10.41 -20.03
CA ILE A 109 -17.79 11.26 -18.84
C ILE A 109 -16.42 11.95 -18.73
N ILE A 110 -16.43 13.26 -18.83
CA ILE A 110 -15.23 14.10 -18.68
C ILE A 110 -15.28 14.79 -17.32
N ILE A 111 -14.30 14.52 -16.47
CA ILE A 111 -14.13 15.20 -15.18
C ILE A 111 -13.05 16.29 -15.34
N PRO A 112 -13.39 17.57 -15.25
CA PRO A 112 -12.44 18.67 -15.33
C PRO A 112 -11.44 18.67 -14.16
N ASP A 113 -10.27 19.27 -14.35
CA ASP A 113 -9.24 19.42 -13.31
C ASP A 113 -9.77 20.15 -12.08
N THR A 114 -10.60 21.16 -12.28
CA THR A 114 -11.25 21.93 -11.21
C THR A 114 -12.13 21.03 -10.32
N THR A 115 -12.77 20.02 -10.90
CA THR A 115 -13.59 19.06 -10.15
C THR A 115 -12.71 18.09 -9.37
N ILE A 116 -11.61 17.61 -9.97
CA ILE A 116 -10.63 16.76 -9.26
C ILE A 116 -10.06 17.54 -8.07
N ASP A 117 -9.67 18.79 -8.28
CA ASP A 117 -9.17 19.67 -7.21
C ASP A 117 -10.18 19.84 -6.07
N TYR A 118 -11.43 20.08 -6.42
CA TYR A 118 -12.50 20.22 -5.44
C TYR A 118 -12.68 18.95 -4.61
N ILE A 119 -12.61 17.77 -5.25
CA ILE A 119 -12.66 16.48 -4.55
C ILE A 119 -11.47 16.35 -3.61
N VAL A 120 -10.28 16.63 -4.10
CA VAL A 120 -9.04 16.54 -3.29
C VAL A 120 -9.10 17.44 -2.06
N GLU A 121 -9.57 18.67 -2.21
CA GLU A 121 -9.61 19.65 -1.12
C GLU A 121 -10.70 19.35 -0.08
N ASN A 122 -11.85 18.86 -0.51
CA ASN A 122 -13.03 18.78 0.36
C ASN A 122 -13.38 17.37 0.83
N TYR A 123 -12.94 16.32 0.12
CA TYR A 123 -13.42 14.95 0.37
C TYR A 123 -12.32 13.93 0.68
N THR A 124 -11.04 14.24 0.44
CA THR A 124 -9.95 13.29 0.68
C THR A 124 -9.28 13.42 2.05
N GLN A 125 -9.76 14.31 2.91
CA GLN A 125 -9.24 14.51 4.28
C GLN A 125 -7.74 14.77 4.32
N ASN A 126 -7.19 15.49 3.36
CA ASN A 126 -5.75 15.78 3.23
C ASN A 126 -4.86 14.52 3.18
N GLU A 127 -5.37 13.39 2.68
CA GLU A 127 -4.55 12.18 2.54
C GLU A 127 -3.28 12.44 1.72
N SER A 128 -2.18 11.82 2.09
CA SER A 128 -0.92 11.88 1.32
C SER A 128 -0.96 11.01 0.05
N GLY A 129 -1.76 9.96 0.05
CA GLY A 129 -2.01 9.06 -1.08
C GLY A 129 -3.17 9.48 -1.97
N VAL A 130 -3.77 8.49 -2.65
CA VAL A 130 -4.91 8.66 -3.56
C VAL A 130 -6.07 7.70 -3.27
N ARG A 131 -6.03 6.96 -2.16
CA ARG A 131 -7.06 5.95 -1.82
C ARG A 131 -8.46 6.54 -1.67
N ASN A 132 -8.59 7.66 -0.93
CA ASN A 132 -9.87 8.33 -0.77
C ASN A 132 -10.31 9.02 -2.07
N LEU A 133 -9.37 9.55 -2.86
CA LEU A 133 -9.64 10.11 -4.17
C LEU A 133 -10.20 9.05 -5.12
N GLU A 134 -9.57 7.88 -5.20
CA GLU A 134 -10.06 6.74 -5.98
C GLU A 134 -11.49 6.37 -5.55
N ARG A 135 -11.72 6.22 -4.25
CA ARG A 135 -13.05 5.91 -3.70
C ARG A 135 -14.11 6.96 -4.05
N CYS A 136 -13.77 8.25 -4.02
CA CYS A 136 -14.68 9.32 -4.42
C CYS A 136 -15.04 9.21 -5.89
N LEU A 137 -14.06 8.97 -6.77
CA LEU A 137 -14.28 8.77 -8.20
C LEU A 137 -15.14 7.52 -8.46
N GLU A 138 -14.85 6.40 -7.81
CA GLU A 138 -15.66 5.17 -7.91
C GLU A 138 -17.12 5.41 -7.53
N ILE A 139 -17.38 6.16 -6.46
CA ILE A 139 -18.76 6.52 -6.04
C ILE A 139 -19.44 7.34 -7.11
N ILE A 140 -18.77 8.33 -7.73
CA ILE A 140 -19.33 9.18 -8.78
C ILE A 140 -19.71 8.32 -9.98
N TYR A 141 -18.77 7.51 -10.50
CA TYR A 141 -19.01 6.68 -11.68
C TYR A 141 -20.07 5.60 -11.43
N THR A 142 -20.09 4.99 -10.26
CA THR A 142 -21.10 4.00 -9.88
C THR A 142 -22.50 4.62 -9.83
N LYS A 143 -22.64 5.83 -9.27
CA LYS A 143 -23.92 6.55 -9.26
C LYS A 143 -24.38 6.96 -10.65
N LEU A 144 -23.48 7.42 -11.50
CA LEU A 144 -23.78 7.75 -12.89
C LEU A 144 -24.20 6.51 -13.69
N ASN A 145 -23.53 5.38 -13.45
CA ASN A 145 -23.92 4.12 -14.08
C ASN A 145 -25.30 3.65 -13.63
N LEU A 146 -25.62 3.76 -12.35
CA LEU A 146 -26.95 3.46 -11.84
C LEU A 146 -28.02 4.36 -12.51
N TYR A 147 -27.74 5.66 -12.62
CA TYR A 147 -28.65 6.60 -13.29
C TYR A 147 -28.89 6.24 -14.76
N ARG A 148 -27.80 5.87 -15.50
CA ARG A 148 -27.89 5.41 -16.88
C ARG A 148 -28.77 4.16 -17.02
N LEU A 149 -28.64 3.20 -16.09
CA LEU A 149 -29.43 1.96 -16.10
C LEU A 149 -30.90 2.18 -15.73
N MET A 150 -31.19 3.17 -14.91
CA MET A 150 -32.57 3.50 -14.51
C MET A 150 -33.33 4.35 -15.55
N LYS A 151 -32.61 5.07 -16.40
CA LYS A 151 -33.16 5.90 -17.51
C LYS A 151 -32.44 5.54 -18.79
N PRO A 152 -32.83 4.43 -19.43
CA PRO A 152 -32.14 3.92 -20.62
C PRO A 152 -32.36 4.71 -21.91
N ASP A 153 -33.11 5.83 -21.90
CA ASP A 153 -33.39 6.71 -23.06
C ASP A 153 -32.51 7.96 -23.07
#